data_5569a9be9131dbc5682ea86ca072b0b6
#
_entry.id   5569a9be9131dbc5682ea86ca072b0b6
#
_cell.length_a   1.000
_cell.length_b   1.000
_cell.length_c   1.000
_cell.angle_alpha   90.00
_cell.angle_beta   90.00
_cell.angle_gamma   90.00
#
_symmetry.space_group_name_H-M   'P 1'
#
loop_
_entity.id
_entity.type
_entity.pdbx_description
1 polymer ?
#
loop_
_entity_poly.entity_id
_entity_poly.type
_entity_poly.pdbx_seq_one_letter_code
_entity_poly.pdbx_strand_id
1 'polypeptide(L)'
;MEVGNRNWKIESLTMGIANGGKELFGVMDLRGPEGFGADMRSLYGFRNSINQKFSRQAVAGARVMVCSNLCFSGEMFVMRRKNTINAILSEGIAEGMDRFMGQTALLQRDVERLKNFELSDGRAKEAIFDIFNDGVLPHRLLPEVGQLYFSDDRPEDCHPRTMWGVNNACTRSIKKLPSDNSQFAHAVDIGKHFQLAMN
;
A
#
# COMPACT_ATOMS: atom_id res chain seq x y z
N MET A 1 4.03 -19.88 -10.83
CA MET A 1 5.04 -19.19 -11.65
C MET A 1 6.12 -18.71 -10.68
N GLU A 2 7.33 -19.22 -10.80
CA GLU A 2 8.46 -18.79 -9.96
C GLU A 2 9.04 -17.52 -10.57
N VAL A 3 9.29 -16.51 -9.73
CA VAL A 3 9.87 -15.23 -10.16
C VAL A 3 11.28 -15.15 -9.59
N GLY A 4 12.26 -15.28 -10.47
CA GLY A 4 13.66 -15.17 -10.12
C GLY A 4 14.22 -16.37 -9.37
N ASN A 5 15.54 -16.41 -9.18
CA ASN A 5 16.30 -17.52 -8.59
C ASN A 5 16.10 -17.72 -7.07
N ARG A 6 15.00 -17.20 -6.45
CA ARG A 6 14.86 -17.08 -5.00
C ARG A 6 13.52 -17.55 -4.43
N ASN A 7 12.91 -18.59 -4.96
CA ASN A 7 11.72 -19.24 -4.36
C ASN A 7 10.51 -18.34 -4.05
N TRP A 8 10.35 -17.20 -4.75
CA TRP A 8 9.15 -16.39 -4.64
C TRP A 8 8.02 -17.00 -5.48
N LYS A 9 6.88 -17.20 -4.85
CA LYS A 9 5.68 -17.73 -5.51
C LYS A 9 4.64 -16.63 -5.64
N ILE A 10 4.15 -16.40 -6.86
CA ILE A 10 2.96 -15.57 -7.07
C ILE A 10 1.75 -16.40 -6.66
N GLU A 11 1.03 -15.93 -5.64
CA GLU A 11 -0.20 -16.56 -5.18
C GLU A 11 -1.42 -16.01 -5.89
N SER A 12 -1.45 -14.69 -6.12
CA SER A 12 -2.49 -14.04 -6.90
C SER A 12 -1.96 -12.86 -7.70
N LEU A 13 -2.62 -12.54 -8.79
CA LEU A 13 -2.39 -11.36 -9.60
C LEU A 13 -3.74 -10.72 -9.92
N THR A 14 -3.93 -9.50 -9.42
CA THR A 14 -5.08 -8.67 -9.78
C THR A 14 -4.61 -7.58 -10.72
N MET A 15 -5.29 -7.41 -11.85
CA MET A 15 -4.98 -6.37 -12.83
C MET A 15 -6.23 -5.57 -13.17
N GLY A 16 -6.05 -4.28 -13.37
CA GLY A 16 -7.09 -3.37 -13.83
C GLY A 16 -6.61 -2.50 -14.99
N ILE A 17 -7.53 -2.23 -15.90
CA ILE A 17 -7.31 -1.38 -17.07
C ILE A 17 -8.32 -0.24 -17.00
N ALA A 18 -7.84 0.98 -17.15
CA ALA A 18 -8.66 2.19 -17.10
C ALA A 18 -8.45 3.07 -18.34
N ASN A 19 -9.31 4.09 -18.49
CA ASN A 19 -9.24 5.08 -19.56
C ASN A 19 -9.14 4.46 -20.97
N GLY A 20 -10.01 3.48 -21.27
CA GLY A 20 -10.07 2.85 -22.58
C GLY A 20 -8.77 2.12 -22.96
N GLY A 21 -8.14 1.44 -22.01
CA GLY A 21 -6.91 0.68 -22.24
C GLY A 21 -5.61 1.49 -22.06
N LYS A 22 -5.70 2.78 -21.73
CA LYS A 22 -4.54 3.67 -21.67
C LYS A 22 -3.79 3.64 -20.34
N GLU A 23 -4.39 3.13 -19.29
CA GLU A 23 -3.83 3.02 -17.95
C GLU A 23 -3.94 1.59 -17.45
N LEU A 24 -2.83 1.05 -16.97
CA LEU A 24 -2.74 -0.30 -16.38
C LEU A 24 -2.27 -0.16 -14.94
N PHE A 25 -2.85 -0.93 -14.05
CA PHE A 25 -2.32 -1.17 -12.72
C PHE A 25 -2.45 -2.66 -12.39
N GLY A 26 -1.64 -3.12 -11.42
CA GLY A 26 -1.73 -4.48 -10.95
C GLY A 26 -1.11 -4.63 -9.57
N VAL A 27 -1.55 -5.66 -8.87
CA VAL A 27 -1.04 -6.07 -7.57
C VAL A 27 -0.82 -7.58 -7.60
N MET A 28 0.39 -7.99 -7.25
CA MET A 28 0.75 -9.38 -7.04
C MET A 28 0.88 -9.68 -5.56
N ASP A 29 0.20 -10.72 -5.07
CA ASP A 29 0.46 -11.33 -3.78
C ASP A 29 1.64 -12.30 -3.93
N LEU A 30 2.64 -12.12 -3.09
CA LEU A 30 3.88 -12.88 -3.15
C LEU A 30 4.09 -13.65 -1.84
N ARG A 31 4.42 -14.93 -1.98
CA ARG A 31 4.93 -15.75 -0.89
C ARG A 31 6.42 -15.95 -1.09
N GLY A 32 7.22 -15.54 -0.10
CA GLY A 32 8.66 -15.77 -0.05
C GLY A 32 9.05 -16.71 1.09
N PRO A 33 10.33 -17.08 1.17
CA PRO A 33 10.85 -17.91 2.27
C PRO A 33 10.78 -17.18 3.61
N GLU A 34 10.86 -15.86 3.61
CA GLU A 34 10.72 -14.99 4.79
C GLU A 34 9.43 -14.16 4.59
N GLY A 35 8.27 -14.77 4.87
CA GLY A 35 6.98 -14.09 4.78
C GLY A 35 6.71 -13.20 5.98
N PHE A 36 5.82 -12.24 5.81
CA PHE A 36 5.14 -11.58 6.94
C PHE A 36 4.46 -12.64 7.81
N GLY A 37 4.24 -12.36 9.09
CA GLY A 37 3.50 -13.24 9.99
C GLY A 37 2.16 -13.71 9.41
N ALA A 38 1.47 -14.61 10.09
CA ALA A 38 0.28 -15.29 9.57
C ALA A 38 -0.85 -14.35 9.07
N ASP A 39 -0.87 -13.11 9.53
CA ASP A 39 -1.88 -12.08 9.25
C ASP A 39 -1.55 -11.18 8.04
N MET A 40 -0.37 -11.31 7.43
CA MET A 40 0.06 -10.43 6.33
C MET A 40 0.75 -11.20 5.19
N ARG A 41 0.59 -10.69 3.96
CA ARG A 41 1.31 -11.14 2.75
C ARG A 41 2.12 -10.03 2.13
N SER A 42 3.22 -10.38 1.50
CA SER A 42 4.01 -9.42 0.71
C SER A 42 3.28 -9.07 -0.58
N LEU A 43 3.28 -7.80 -0.94
CA LEU A 43 2.66 -7.27 -2.15
C LEU A 43 3.68 -6.59 -3.04
N TYR A 44 3.53 -6.80 -4.34
CA TYR A 44 4.18 -6.02 -5.36
C TYR A 44 3.12 -5.31 -6.21
N GLY A 45 3.00 -4.01 -6.02
CA GLY A 45 2.09 -3.17 -6.78
C GLY A 45 2.81 -2.51 -7.96
N PHE A 46 2.17 -2.44 -9.12
CA PHE A 46 2.71 -1.76 -10.28
C PHE A 46 1.65 -0.99 -11.06
N ARG A 47 2.07 0.09 -11.71
CA ARG A 47 1.22 0.82 -12.66
C ARG A 47 1.99 1.37 -13.84
N ASN A 48 1.29 1.55 -14.95
CA ASN A 48 1.82 2.11 -16.18
C ASN A 48 0.74 2.89 -16.94
N SER A 49 1.12 3.90 -17.72
CA SER A 49 0.20 4.59 -18.63
C SER A 49 0.83 4.82 -19.99
N ILE A 50 0.11 4.50 -21.06
CA ILE A 50 0.53 4.79 -22.43
C ILE A 50 0.19 6.23 -22.85
N ASN A 51 -0.76 6.87 -22.16
CA ASN A 51 -1.13 8.28 -22.35
C ASN A 51 -0.20 9.25 -21.59
N GLN A 52 0.91 8.76 -21.02
CA GLN A 52 1.92 9.52 -20.30
C GLN A 52 1.41 10.29 -19.06
N LYS A 53 0.20 9.99 -18.57
CA LYS A 53 -0.38 10.62 -17.39
C LYS A 53 0.47 10.41 -16.13
N PHE A 54 1.12 9.26 -16.05
CA PHE A 54 2.08 8.95 -14.99
C PHE A 54 3.21 8.04 -15.50
N SER A 55 4.34 8.09 -14.83
CA SER A 55 5.49 7.22 -15.11
C SER A 55 5.18 5.77 -14.75
N ARG A 56 5.91 4.83 -15.36
CA ARG A 56 5.93 3.43 -14.91
C ARG A 56 6.44 3.38 -13.48
N GLN A 57 5.70 2.72 -12.60
CA GLN A 57 6.02 2.63 -11.18
C GLN A 57 5.76 1.23 -10.66
N ALA A 58 6.60 0.81 -9.72
CA ALA A 58 6.38 -0.36 -8.90
C ALA A 58 6.68 -0.03 -7.44
N VAL A 59 5.91 -0.62 -6.54
CA VAL A 59 6.01 -0.40 -5.10
C VAL A 59 5.95 -1.73 -4.37
N ALA A 60 6.69 -1.83 -3.27
CA ALA A 60 6.55 -2.90 -2.32
C ALA A 60 5.47 -2.57 -1.29
N GLY A 61 4.82 -3.57 -0.77
CA GLY A 61 3.78 -3.40 0.23
C GLY A 61 3.47 -4.68 0.98
N ALA A 62 2.42 -4.61 1.78
CA ALA A 62 1.85 -5.75 2.48
C ALA A 62 0.32 -5.72 2.36
N ARG A 63 -0.29 -6.91 2.40
CA ARG A 63 -1.74 -7.07 2.50
C ARG A 63 -2.08 -7.68 3.85
N VAL A 64 -3.00 -7.06 4.55
CA VAL A 64 -3.61 -7.65 5.73
C VAL A 64 -4.57 -8.75 5.29
N MET A 65 -4.35 -9.97 5.76
CA MET A 65 -5.11 -11.15 5.32
C MET A 65 -6.59 -11.07 5.64
N VAL A 66 -6.95 -10.45 6.76
CA VAL A 66 -8.33 -10.40 7.25
C VAL A 66 -9.23 -9.48 6.42
N CYS A 67 -8.67 -8.45 5.75
CA CYS A 67 -9.51 -7.39 5.16
C CYS A 67 -9.15 -6.96 3.75
N SER A 68 -8.24 -7.62 3.07
CA SER A 68 -7.78 -7.21 1.72
C SER A 68 -7.29 -5.74 1.60
N ASN A 69 -6.95 -5.09 2.71
CA ASN A 69 -6.37 -3.75 2.69
C ASN A 69 -4.97 -3.79 2.11
N LEU A 70 -4.68 -2.84 1.23
CA LEU A 70 -3.38 -2.68 0.63
C LEU A 70 -2.58 -1.68 1.46
N CYS A 71 -1.55 -2.14 2.15
CA CYS A 71 -0.61 -1.30 2.87
C CYS A 71 0.68 -1.20 2.05
N PHE A 72 0.98 -0.04 1.50
CA PHE A 72 2.24 0.22 0.84
C PHE A 72 3.14 1.05 1.75
N SER A 73 4.41 0.70 1.82
CA SER A 73 5.41 1.57 2.42
C SER A 73 5.85 2.62 1.39
N GLY A 74 5.69 3.90 1.73
CA GLY A 74 5.79 5.00 0.76
C GLY A 74 7.19 5.23 0.19
N GLU A 75 8.26 4.89 0.90
CA GLU A 75 9.63 4.98 0.39
C GLU A 75 10.01 3.81 -0.52
N MET A 76 9.18 2.80 -0.60
CA MET A 76 9.46 1.57 -1.32
C MET A 76 9.05 1.63 -2.79
N PHE A 77 9.29 2.76 -3.47
CA PHE A 77 9.34 2.74 -4.91
C PHE A 77 10.53 1.89 -5.36
N VAL A 78 10.25 0.63 -5.63
CA VAL A 78 11.26 -0.28 -6.18
C VAL A 78 11.63 0.10 -7.61
N MET A 79 10.73 0.81 -8.32
CA MET A 79 11.00 1.32 -9.66
C MET A 79 10.14 2.55 -9.98
N ARG A 80 10.76 3.57 -10.57
CA ARG A 80 10.09 4.70 -11.23
C ARG A 80 10.83 5.06 -12.49
N ARG A 81 10.26 4.79 -13.67
CA ARG A 81 10.88 5.09 -14.98
C ARG A 81 9.91 5.78 -15.92
N LYS A 82 10.44 6.63 -16.78
CA LYS A 82 9.67 7.24 -17.88
C LYS A 82 9.17 6.14 -18.81
N ASN A 83 7.96 6.31 -19.35
CA ASN A 83 7.42 5.46 -20.41
C ASN A 83 8.11 5.78 -21.72
N THR A 84 9.12 5.00 -22.09
CA THR A 84 9.77 5.06 -23.38
C THR A 84 9.51 3.76 -24.14
N ILE A 85 9.46 3.83 -25.47
CA ILE A 85 9.18 2.68 -26.35
C ILE A 85 10.17 1.54 -26.12
N ASN A 86 11.42 1.85 -25.78
CA ASN A 86 12.51 0.86 -25.62
C ASN A 86 12.67 0.34 -24.19
N ALA A 87 11.79 0.71 -23.26
CA ALA A 87 11.88 0.20 -21.88
C ALA A 87 11.25 -1.19 -21.81
N ILE A 88 12.08 -2.23 -21.81
CA ILE A 88 11.65 -3.63 -21.69
C ILE A 88 10.99 -3.83 -20.31
N LEU A 89 9.74 -4.26 -20.33
CA LEU A 89 8.93 -4.44 -19.12
C LEU A 89 9.54 -5.49 -18.19
N SER A 90 10.09 -6.55 -18.76
CA SER A 90 10.70 -7.66 -18.02
C SER A 90 11.90 -7.28 -17.17
N GLU A 91 12.80 -6.45 -17.70
CA GLU A 91 13.98 -5.97 -16.94
C GLU A 91 13.58 -5.10 -15.75
N GLY A 92 12.59 -4.23 -15.95
CA GLY A 92 12.09 -3.37 -14.87
C GLY A 92 11.40 -4.17 -13.76
N ILE A 93 10.69 -5.24 -14.11
CA ILE A 93 10.06 -6.13 -13.11
C ILE A 93 11.13 -6.89 -12.31
N ALA A 94 12.13 -7.45 -12.99
CA ALA A 94 13.21 -8.18 -12.32
C ALA A 94 14.00 -7.28 -11.35
N GLU A 95 14.42 -6.09 -11.80
CA GLU A 95 15.10 -5.10 -10.95
C GLU A 95 14.21 -4.67 -9.77
N GLY A 96 12.92 -4.45 -10.02
CA GLY A 96 11.95 -4.11 -8.98
C GLY A 96 11.79 -5.21 -7.95
N MET A 97 11.77 -6.47 -8.37
CA MET A 97 11.67 -7.63 -7.47
C MET A 97 12.93 -7.80 -6.62
N ASP A 98 14.14 -7.60 -7.18
CA ASP A 98 15.38 -7.67 -6.42
C ASP A 98 15.45 -6.60 -5.32
N ARG A 99 15.03 -5.37 -5.63
CA ARG A 99 14.93 -4.28 -4.64
C ARG A 99 13.85 -4.59 -3.58
N PHE A 100 12.70 -5.10 -4.00
CA PHE A 100 11.63 -5.50 -3.10
C PHE A 100 12.10 -6.47 -2.03
N MET A 101 12.87 -7.50 -2.40
CA MET A 101 13.38 -8.49 -1.46
C MET A 101 14.28 -7.88 -0.38
N GLY A 102 15.11 -6.91 -0.76
CA GLY A 102 15.97 -6.20 0.20
C GLY A 102 15.20 -5.33 1.20
N GLN A 103 13.97 -4.96 0.88
CA GLN A 103 13.16 -4.03 1.67
C GLN A 103 12.06 -4.71 2.50
N THR A 104 11.80 -6.00 2.28
CA THR A 104 10.73 -6.72 2.99
C THR A 104 10.92 -6.70 4.51
N ALA A 105 12.16 -6.86 5.00
CA ALA A 105 12.46 -6.80 6.42
C ALA A 105 12.21 -5.40 7.04
N LEU A 106 12.47 -4.33 6.27
CA LEU A 106 12.18 -2.96 6.71
C LEU A 106 10.68 -2.74 6.83
N LEU A 107 9.91 -3.19 5.84
CA LEU A 107 8.44 -3.10 5.86
C LEU A 107 7.83 -3.87 7.05
N GLN A 108 8.34 -5.07 7.34
CA GLN A 108 7.93 -5.84 8.51
C GLN A 108 8.15 -5.05 9.80
N ARG A 109 9.34 -4.49 9.95
CA ARG A 109 9.68 -3.68 11.12
C ARG A 109 8.77 -2.45 11.26
N ASP A 110 8.47 -1.76 10.15
CA ASP A 110 7.60 -0.58 10.17
C ASP A 110 6.16 -0.95 10.57
N VAL A 111 5.65 -2.06 10.08
CA VAL A 111 4.33 -2.59 10.48
C VAL A 111 4.30 -2.91 11.97
N GLU A 112 5.30 -3.62 12.50
CA GLU A 112 5.38 -3.94 13.93
C GLU A 112 5.50 -2.67 14.80
N ARG A 113 6.23 -1.65 14.34
CA ARG A 113 6.28 -0.34 15.02
C ARG A 113 4.90 0.31 15.09
N LEU A 114 4.16 0.33 13.95
CA LEU A 114 2.79 0.88 13.92
C LEU A 114 1.82 0.13 14.84
N LYS A 115 1.93 -1.19 14.92
CA LYS A 115 1.12 -2.03 15.81
C LYS A 115 1.39 -1.75 17.29
N ASN A 116 2.66 -1.50 17.64
CA ASN A 116 3.10 -1.25 19.00
C ASN A 116 3.01 0.23 19.41
N PHE A 117 2.69 1.14 18.48
CA PHE A 117 2.56 2.56 18.77
C PHE A 117 1.14 2.85 19.29
N GLU A 118 1.03 2.95 20.61
CA GLU A 118 -0.25 3.23 21.26
C GLU A 118 -0.66 4.69 21.13
N LEU A 119 -1.95 4.93 20.93
CA LEU A 119 -2.57 6.23 20.80
C LEU A 119 -3.72 6.40 21.80
N SER A 120 -3.74 7.55 22.51
CA SER A 120 -4.99 8.01 23.13
C SER A 120 -5.99 8.47 22.06
N ASP A 121 -7.27 8.53 22.41
CA ASP A 121 -8.31 8.99 21.47
C ASP A 121 -8.05 10.42 20.97
N GLY A 122 -7.47 11.31 21.82
CA GLY A 122 -7.05 12.66 21.41
C GLY A 122 -5.96 12.61 20.34
N ARG A 123 -4.89 11.87 20.58
CA ARG A 123 -3.80 11.70 19.60
C ARG A 123 -4.23 11.01 18.32
N ALA A 124 -5.16 10.06 18.41
CA ALA A 124 -5.71 9.42 17.21
C ALA A 124 -6.50 10.43 16.34
N LYS A 125 -7.27 11.32 16.97
CA LYS A 125 -7.97 12.40 16.26
C LYS A 125 -7.01 13.38 15.60
N GLU A 126 -5.93 13.75 16.27
CA GLU A 126 -4.86 14.60 15.72
C GLU A 126 -4.22 13.91 14.50
N ALA A 127 -3.77 12.65 14.64
CA ALA A 127 -3.16 11.89 13.55
C ALA A 127 -4.10 11.75 12.33
N ILE A 128 -5.40 11.49 12.56
CA ILE A 128 -6.39 11.45 11.48
C ILE A 128 -6.54 12.84 10.84
N PHE A 129 -6.60 13.91 11.63
CA PHE A 129 -6.72 15.26 11.12
C PHE A 129 -5.51 15.65 10.25
N ASP A 130 -4.30 15.32 10.67
CA ASP A 130 -3.05 15.62 9.96
C ASP A 130 -3.04 14.96 8.57
N ILE A 131 -3.47 13.71 8.44
CA ILE A 131 -3.58 13.00 7.14
C ILE A 131 -4.46 13.78 6.15
N PHE A 132 -5.54 14.39 6.61
CA PHE A 132 -6.43 15.18 5.76
C PHE A 132 -5.88 16.58 5.52
N ASN A 133 -5.28 17.21 6.52
CA ASN A 133 -4.67 18.52 6.41
C ASN A 133 -3.48 18.53 5.45
N ASP A 134 -2.69 17.47 5.45
CA ASP A 134 -1.56 17.27 4.54
C ASP A 134 -1.99 16.84 3.12
N GLY A 135 -3.30 16.70 2.88
CA GLY A 135 -3.84 16.34 1.58
C GLY A 135 -3.59 14.89 1.14
N VAL A 136 -3.18 14.02 2.07
CA VAL A 136 -2.94 12.59 1.82
C VAL A 136 -4.24 11.89 1.45
N LEU A 137 -5.35 12.26 2.10
CA LEU A 137 -6.69 11.77 1.80
C LEU A 137 -7.67 12.90 1.47
N PRO A 138 -8.64 12.65 0.57
CA PRO A 138 -9.73 13.60 0.31
C PRO A 138 -10.60 13.83 1.54
N HIS A 139 -10.91 15.09 1.88
CA HIS A 139 -11.71 15.45 3.06
C HIS A 139 -13.06 14.72 3.16
N ARG A 140 -13.67 14.35 2.05
CA ARG A 140 -14.93 13.58 2.03
C ARG A 140 -14.83 12.19 2.69
N LEU A 141 -13.63 11.64 2.89
CA LEU A 141 -13.40 10.36 3.56
C LEU A 141 -13.22 10.49 5.07
N LEU A 142 -13.10 11.70 5.63
CA LEU A 142 -12.90 11.92 7.06
C LEU A 142 -13.98 11.26 7.94
N PRO A 143 -15.30 11.41 7.65
CA PRO A 143 -16.32 10.73 8.44
C PRO A 143 -16.18 9.21 8.43
N GLU A 144 -15.81 8.64 7.29
CA GLU A 144 -15.59 7.20 7.13
C GLU A 144 -14.41 6.71 7.97
N VAL A 145 -13.26 7.40 7.89
CA VAL A 145 -12.08 7.04 8.70
C VAL A 145 -12.42 7.13 10.19
N GLY A 146 -13.12 8.18 10.61
CA GLY A 146 -13.58 8.35 11.99
C GLY A 146 -14.50 7.20 12.44
N GLN A 147 -15.45 6.80 11.61
CA GLN A 147 -16.34 5.68 11.89
C GLN A 147 -15.56 4.35 11.98
N LEU A 148 -14.69 4.07 11.02
CA LEU A 148 -13.88 2.84 11.01
C LEU A 148 -12.96 2.71 12.21
N TYR A 149 -12.48 3.81 12.77
CA TYR A 149 -11.56 3.78 13.90
C TYR A 149 -12.25 3.84 15.27
N PHE A 150 -13.27 4.70 15.45
CA PHE A 150 -13.88 4.98 16.74
C PHE A 150 -15.18 4.19 17.02
N SER A 151 -15.81 3.55 16.00
CA SER A 151 -17.02 2.77 16.20
C SER A 151 -16.76 1.50 17.02
N ASP A 152 -17.74 1.08 17.81
CA ASP A 152 -17.68 -0.22 18.51
C ASP A 152 -17.76 -1.39 17.52
N ASP A 153 -18.45 -1.22 16.38
CA ASP A 153 -18.56 -2.20 15.29
C ASP A 153 -17.38 -2.12 14.30
N ARG A 154 -16.24 -1.58 14.73
CA ARG A 154 -15.05 -1.45 13.86
C ARG A 154 -14.55 -2.82 13.38
N PRO A 155 -13.98 -2.89 12.18
CA PRO A 155 -13.35 -4.11 11.70
C PRO A 155 -12.17 -4.54 12.59
N GLU A 156 -11.95 -5.85 12.70
CA GLU A 156 -10.87 -6.41 13.55
C GLU A 156 -9.48 -5.87 13.23
N ASP A 157 -9.22 -5.56 11.96
CA ASP A 157 -7.94 -4.99 11.50
C ASP A 157 -7.75 -3.51 11.88
N CYS A 158 -8.83 -2.80 12.23
CA CYS A 158 -8.77 -1.45 12.77
C CYS A 158 -8.57 -1.51 14.29
N HIS A 159 -7.42 -2.02 14.74
CA HIS A 159 -7.10 -2.14 16.16
C HIS A 159 -7.24 -0.79 16.89
N PRO A 160 -8.07 -0.73 17.94
CA PRO A 160 -8.28 0.51 18.67
C PRO A 160 -6.99 0.95 19.36
N ARG A 161 -6.82 2.28 19.45
CA ARG A 161 -5.71 2.91 20.19
C ARG A 161 -4.30 2.59 19.69
N THR A 162 -4.16 2.22 18.41
CA THR A 162 -2.86 2.04 17.78
C THR A 162 -2.74 2.86 16.49
N MET A 163 -1.52 3.23 16.14
CA MET A 163 -1.24 3.88 14.85
C MET A 163 -1.54 2.94 13.68
N TRP A 164 -1.39 1.64 13.88
CA TRP A 164 -1.79 0.62 12.90
C TRP A 164 -3.29 0.65 12.62
N GLY A 165 -4.12 0.84 13.65
CA GLY A 165 -5.58 0.99 13.49
C GLY A 165 -5.94 2.22 12.66
N VAL A 166 -5.26 3.36 12.87
CA VAL A 166 -5.46 4.56 12.06
C VAL A 166 -5.06 4.30 10.61
N ASN A 167 -3.89 3.68 10.36
CA ASN A 167 -3.45 3.31 9.02
C ASN A 167 -4.47 2.41 8.30
N ASN A 168 -5.01 1.40 9.00
CA ASN A 168 -6.01 0.49 8.43
C ASN A 168 -7.36 1.19 8.16
N ALA A 169 -7.81 2.07 9.02
CA ALA A 169 -9.01 2.87 8.77
C ALA A 169 -8.85 3.75 7.52
N CYS A 170 -7.68 4.38 7.34
CA CYS A 170 -7.35 5.16 6.16
C CYS A 170 -7.32 4.30 4.89
N THR A 171 -6.57 3.20 4.89
CA THR A 171 -6.44 2.31 3.72
C THR A 171 -7.76 1.61 3.37
N ARG A 172 -8.64 1.39 4.34
CA ARG A 172 -9.97 0.85 4.10
C ARG A 172 -10.90 1.89 3.48
N SER A 173 -10.83 3.13 3.92
CA SER A 173 -11.67 4.23 3.41
C SER A 173 -11.45 4.50 1.92
N ILE A 174 -10.23 4.35 1.40
CA ILE A 174 -9.93 4.60 -0.02
C ILE A 174 -10.64 3.64 -0.98
N LYS A 175 -11.16 2.51 -0.51
CA LYS A 175 -11.99 1.61 -1.32
C LYS A 175 -13.27 2.28 -1.85
N LYS A 176 -13.72 3.37 -1.22
CA LYS A 176 -14.83 4.21 -1.70
C LYS A 176 -14.44 5.16 -2.83
N LEU A 177 -13.18 5.25 -3.18
CA LEU A 177 -12.72 6.05 -4.32
C LEU A 177 -13.12 5.39 -5.65
N PRO A 178 -13.49 6.20 -6.67
CA PRO A 178 -14.15 5.70 -7.86
C PRO A 178 -13.25 4.91 -8.82
N SER A 179 -11.94 4.95 -8.64
CA SER A 179 -11.01 4.23 -9.51
C SER A 179 -9.89 3.55 -8.73
N ASP A 180 -9.53 2.35 -9.18
CA ASP A 180 -8.45 1.56 -8.61
C ASP A 180 -7.10 2.28 -8.68
N ASN A 181 -6.87 3.08 -9.72
CA ASN A 181 -5.67 3.90 -9.85
C ASN A 181 -5.61 5.00 -8.77
N SER A 182 -6.76 5.61 -8.43
CA SER A 182 -6.85 6.56 -7.31
C SER A 182 -6.62 5.85 -5.97
N GLN A 183 -7.21 4.68 -5.78
CA GLN A 183 -7.00 3.86 -4.58
C GLN A 183 -5.52 3.52 -4.41
N PHE A 184 -4.87 3.06 -5.49
CA PHE A 184 -3.44 2.75 -5.48
C PHE A 184 -2.59 3.97 -5.11
N ALA A 185 -2.85 5.14 -5.72
CA ALA A 185 -2.09 6.35 -5.44
C ALA A 185 -2.19 6.76 -3.97
N HIS A 186 -3.42 6.83 -3.43
CA HIS A 186 -3.63 7.18 -2.02
C HIS A 186 -3.07 6.12 -1.06
N ALA A 187 -3.12 4.83 -1.39
CA ALA A 187 -2.49 3.79 -0.56
C ALA A 187 -0.98 4.01 -0.41
N VAL A 188 -0.30 4.41 -1.49
CA VAL A 188 1.13 4.77 -1.45
C VAL A 188 1.37 6.03 -0.62
N ASP A 189 0.54 7.06 -0.77
CA ASP A 189 0.71 8.32 -0.04
C ASP A 189 0.43 8.15 1.47
N ILE A 190 -0.56 7.32 1.84
CA ILE A 190 -0.79 6.90 3.24
C ILE A 190 0.47 6.24 3.80
N GLY A 191 1.05 5.27 3.08
CA GLY A 191 2.27 4.60 3.51
C GLY A 191 3.42 5.58 3.79
N LYS A 192 3.64 6.56 2.91
CA LYS A 192 4.66 7.61 3.10
C LYS A 192 4.41 8.44 4.35
N HIS A 193 3.16 8.88 4.54
CA HIS A 193 2.79 9.71 5.68
C HIS A 193 3.11 8.99 7.00
N PHE A 194 2.71 7.72 7.13
CA PHE A 194 2.98 6.95 8.35
C PHE A 194 4.46 6.65 8.58
N GLN A 195 5.25 6.47 7.52
CA GLN A 195 6.71 6.33 7.66
C GLN A 195 7.35 7.60 8.20
N LEU A 196 6.98 8.78 7.67
CA LEU A 196 7.51 10.07 8.13
C LEU A 196 7.09 10.39 9.56
N ALA A 197 5.86 10.07 9.94
CA ALA A 197 5.35 10.29 11.29
C ALA A 197 6.03 9.42 12.36
N MET A 198 6.78 8.39 11.96
CA MET A 198 7.45 7.45 12.86
C MET A 198 8.97 7.66 12.96
N ASN A 199 9.55 8.52 12.15
CA ASN A 199 10.96 8.91 12.18
C ASN A 199 11.18 10.20 12.92
#